data_f18df5e8074c48799a5927004e3a09ec
#
_entry.id   f18df5e8074c48799a5927004e3a09ec
#
_cell.length_a   1.000
_cell.length_b   1.000
_cell.length_c   1.000
_cell.angle_alpha   90.00
_cell.angle_beta   90.00
_cell.angle_gamma   90.00
#
_symmetry.space_group_name_H-M   'P 1'
#
loop_
_entity.id
_entity.type
_entity.pdbx_description
1 polymer ?
#
loop_
_entity_poly.entity_id
_entity_poly.type
_entity_poly.pdbx_seq_one_letter_code
_entity_poly.pdbx_strand_id
1 'polypeptide(L)'
;IGNGASVSESNKIRLGDSNVVVIEGQVAFSASSDRRLKKDITNTKYGLKTILELVPVDYQLKSNDLFQVGFIAQDLKPIVPEAITGIEGDLEKGETLGVTYTTLVPVLTKAIQEQQALIDAQNKVIQQLQKDMLILKQK
;
A
#
# COMPACT_ATOMS: atom_id res chain seq x y z
N ILE A 1 11.34 0.74 22.84
CA ILE A 1 12.16 1.96 22.76
C ILE A 1 11.20 3.16 22.76
N GLY A 2 11.48 4.17 23.57
CA GLY A 2 10.67 5.38 23.70
C GLY A 2 9.67 5.32 24.84
N ASN A 3 8.87 6.41 24.99
CA ASN A 3 7.95 6.59 26.10
C ASN A 3 6.92 5.45 26.17
N GLY A 4 6.78 4.81 27.33
CA GLY A 4 5.79 3.78 27.62
C GLY A 4 5.87 2.51 26.76
N ALA A 5 6.94 2.32 25.94
CA ALA A 5 7.08 1.18 25.05
C ALA A 5 7.11 -0.13 25.84
N SER A 6 6.16 -1.01 25.58
CA SER A 6 6.08 -2.36 26.12
C SER A 6 5.80 -3.38 25.02
N VAL A 7 6.49 -4.50 25.04
CA VAL A 7 6.30 -5.62 24.11
C VAL A 7 6.52 -6.93 24.85
N SER A 8 5.59 -7.85 24.72
CA SER A 8 5.67 -9.21 25.33
C SER A 8 6.01 -10.29 24.30
N GLU A 9 6.02 -9.94 23.02
CA GLU A 9 6.26 -10.88 21.91
C GLU A 9 7.74 -10.93 21.56
N SER A 10 8.24 -12.13 21.21
CA SER A 10 9.58 -12.32 20.67
C SER A 10 9.70 -11.70 19.26
N ASN A 11 10.92 -11.25 18.92
CA ASN A 11 11.25 -10.71 17.58
C ASN A 11 10.42 -9.48 17.17
N LYS A 12 9.88 -8.72 18.14
CA LYS A 12 9.12 -7.50 17.92
C LYS A 12 9.78 -6.31 18.59
N ILE A 13 9.88 -5.21 17.88
CA ILE A 13 10.32 -3.91 18.42
C ILE A 13 9.12 -2.98 18.39
N ARG A 14 8.82 -2.34 19.52
CA ARG A 14 7.79 -1.30 19.63
C ARG A 14 8.44 0.05 19.90
N LEU A 15 8.00 1.07 19.17
CA LEU A 15 8.41 2.45 19.36
C LEU A 15 7.29 3.22 20.07
N GLY A 16 7.47 3.48 21.38
CA GLY A 16 6.51 4.20 22.20
C GLY A 16 5.21 3.45 22.51
N ASP A 17 4.29 4.20 23.10
CA ASP A 17 2.93 3.77 23.45
C ASP A 17 1.86 4.58 22.67
N SER A 18 0.60 4.53 23.11
CA SER A 18 -0.52 5.25 22.49
C SER A 18 -0.45 6.79 22.65
N ASN A 19 0.46 7.33 23.44
CA ASN A 19 0.62 8.78 23.64
C ASN A 19 1.65 9.37 22.66
N VAL A 20 2.39 8.52 21.92
CA VAL A 20 3.35 8.98 20.90
C VAL A 20 2.58 9.46 19.69
N VAL A 21 2.78 10.72 19.32
CA VAL A 21 2.10 11.36 18.18
C VAL A 21 3.00 11.51 16.95
N VAL A 22 4.34 11.42 17.13
CA VAL A 22 5.32 11.53 16.04
C VAL A 22 6.45 10.53 16.26
N ILE A 23 6.85 9.85 15.20
CA ILE A 23 8.10 9.07 15.09
C ILE A 23 8.90 9.68 13.97
N GLU A 24 10.01 10.33 14.29
CA GLU A 24 10.86 11.01 13.32
C GLU A 24 12.32 10.58 13.44
N GLY A 25 13.07 10.76 12.36
CA GLY A 25 14.50 10.51 12.32
C GLY A 25 15.19 11.34 11.24
N GLN A 26 16.48 11.56 11.38
CA GLN A 26 17.27 12.34 10.42
C GLN A 26 17.37 11.67 9.03
N VAL A 27 17.20 10.35 8.98
CA VAL A 27 17.25 9.53 7.76
C VAL A 27 16.06 8.59 7.70
N ALA A 28 15.70 8.17 6.48
CA ALA A 28 14.62 7.21 6.28
C ALA A 28 14.98 5.81 6.81
N PHE A 29 13.97 5.09 7.28
CA PHE A 29 14.10 3.65 7.56
C PHE A 29 14.35 2.89 6.26
N SER A 30 15.35 2.00 6.26
CA SER A 30 15.62 1.10 5.14
C SER A 30 15.44 -0.36 5.55
N ALA A 31 14.86 -1.15 4.65
CA ALA A 31 14.78 -2.61 4.78
C ALA A 31 15.80 -3.27 3.87
N SER A 32 16.44 -4.35 4.35
CA SER A 32 17.35 -5.16 3.53
C SER A 32 16.61 -5.74 2.33
N SER A 33 17.14 -5.52 1.12
CA SER A 33 16.49 -5.93 -0.13
C SER A 33 17.45 -6.52 -1.16
N ASP A 34 18.59 -7.03 -0.70
CA ASP A 34 19.59 -7.69 -1.56
C ASP A 34 18.99 -8.96 -2.21
N ARG A 35 19.26 -9.13 -3.51
CA ARG A 35 18.81 -10.32 -4.27
C ARG A 35 19.25 -11.63 -3.64
N ARG A 36 20.43 -11.67 -3.06
CA ARG A 36 21.01 -12.86 -2.41
C ARG A 36 20.24 -13.33 -1.18
N LEU A 37 19.42 -12.46 -0.58
CA LEU A 37 18.57 -12.75 0.56
C LEU A 37 17.16 -13.23 0.14
N LYS A 38 16.88 -13.28 -1.16
CA LYS A 38 15.55 -13.59 -1.72
C LYS A 38 15.61 -14.86 -2.56
N LYS A 39 14.54 -15.63 -2.54
CA LYS A 39 14.31 -16.80 -3.38
C LYS A 39 12.97 -16.68 -4.12
N ASP A 40 12.77 -17.51 -5.13
CA ASP A 40 11.50 -17.63 -5.88
C ASP A 40 10.97 -16.28 -6.38
N ILE A 41 11.89 -15.45 -6.91
CA ILE A 41 11.59 -14.10 -7.35
C ILE A 41 10.75 -14.15 -8.63
N THR A 42 9.51 -13.69 -8.53
CA THR A 42 8.56 -13.56 -9.65
C THR A 42 7.98 -12.16 -9.72
N ASN A 43 7.34 -11.83 -10.84
CA ASN A 43 6.57 -10.60 -10.94
C ASN A 43 5.38 -10.65 -9.99
N THR A 44 5.07 -9.50 -9.37
CA THR A 44 3.92 -9.42 -8.48
C THR A 44 2.61 -9.70 -9.23
N LYS A 45 1.71 -10.44 -8.58
CA LYS A 45 0.33 -10.67 -9.04
C LYS A 45 -0.57 -9.45 -8.85
N TYR A 46 -0.14 -8.51 -8.00
CA TYR A 46 -0.88 -7.30 -7.66
C TYR A 46 -0.57 -6.18 -8.66
N GLY A 47 -1.59 -5.50 -9.15
CA GLY A 47 -1.45 -4.42 -10.12
C GLY A 47 -2.66 -3.49 -10.13
N LEU A 48 -3.03 -2.97 -11.30
CA LEU A 48 -4.10 -1.97 -11.45
C LEU A 48 -5.45 -2.48 -10.91
N LYS A 49 -5.81 -3.73 -11.23
CA LYS A 49 -7.05 -4.34 -10.70
C LYS A 49 -7.07 -4.32 -9.18
N THR A 50 -5.97 -4.70 -8.53
CA THR A 50 -5.84 -4.70 -7.07
C THR A 50 -6.05 -3.31 -6.49
N ILE A 51 -5.42 -2.28 -7.07
CA ILE A 51 -5.55 -0.89 -6.59
C ILE A 51 -6.99 -0.37 -6.72
N LEU A 52 -7.70 -0.77 -7.77
CA LEU A 52 -9.12 -0.39 -7.97
C LEU A 52 -10.08 -1.07 -6.98
N GLU A 53 -9.67 -2.13 -6.31
CA GLU A 53 -10.43 -2.80 -5.26
C GLU A 53 -10.17 -2.19 -3.86
N LEU A 54 -9.11 -1.38 -3.70
CA LEU A 54 -8.79 -0.76 -2.42
C LEU A 54 -9.71 0.42 -2.12
N VAL A 55 -10.12 0.55 -0.87
CA VAL A 55 -10.97 1.63 -0.38
C VAL A 55 -10.17 2.50 0.59
N PRO A 56 -9.58 3.61 0.12
CA PRO A 56 -8.96 4.58 1.01
C PRO A 56 -10.04 5.33 1.80
N VAL A 57 -9.76 5.60 3.06
CA VAL A 57 -10.69 6.24 4.00
C VAL A 57 -10.02 7.34 4.79
N ASP A 58 -10.80 8.34 5.16
CA ASP A 58 -10.47 9.33 6.17
C ASP A 58 -11.06 8.87 7.51
N TYR A 59 -10.29 8.97 8.60
CA TYR A 59 -10.75 8.55 9.90
C TYR A 59 -10.10 9.36 11.03
N GLN A 60 -10.66 9.25 12.23
CA GLN A 60 -10.05 9.75 13.47
C GLN A 60 -9.66 8.59 14.37
N LEU A 61 -8.49 8.70 14.99
CA LEU A 61 -8.09 7.75 16.02
C LEU A 61 -8.90 8.02 17.31
N LYS A 62 -9.54 6.97 17.84
CA LYS A 62 -10.32 7.07 19.09
C LYS A 62 -9.48 7.46 20.33
N SER A 63 -8.15 7.28 20.26
CA SER A 63 -7.25 7.56 21.38
C SER A 63 -6.90 9.04 21.54
N ASN A 64 -6.96 9.84 20.46
CA ASN A 64 -6.48 11.23 20.47
C ASN A 64 -7.16 12.14 19.45
N ASP A 65 -8.23 11.68 18.81
CA ASP A 65 -9.01 12.40 17.80
C ASP A 65 -8.20 12.92 16.60
N LEU A 66 -6.99 12.37 16.35
CA LEU A 66 -6.18 12.75 15.19
C LEU A 66 -6.81 12.25 13.89
N PHE A 67 -6.98 13.17 12.94
CA PHE A 67 -7.39 12.87 11.58
C PHE A 67 -6.27 12.19 10.81
N GLN A 68 -6.60 11.13 10.11
CA GLN A 68 -5.69 10.37 9.27
C GLN A 68 -6.38 9.91 7.99
N VAL A 69 -5.56 9.66 6.97
CA VAL A 69 -5.96 9.03 5.71
C VAL A 69 -5.28 7.68 5.63
N GLY A 70 -6.03 6.65 5.26
CA GLY A 70 -5.43 5.32 5.17
C GLY A 70 -6.39 4.23 4.74
N PHE A 71 -6.15 3.02 5.20
CA PHE A 71 -6.96 1.84 4.93
C PHE A 71 -7.39 1.19 6.24
N ILE A 72 -8.56 0.55 6.22
CA ILE A 72 -8.99 -0.35 7.29
C ILE A 72 -8.30 -1.70 7.07
N ALA A 73 -7.58 -2.18 8.09
CA ALA A 73 -6.79 -3.40 7.97
C ALA A 73 -7.63 -4.63 7.62
N GLN A 74 -8.85 -4.72 8.15
CA GLN A 74 -9.81 -5.79 7.86
C GLN A 74 -10.24 -5.81 6.39
N ASP A 75 -10.45 -4.64 5.79
CA ASP A 75 -10.87 -4.51 4.39
C ASP A 75 -9.70 -4.77 3.44
N LEU A 76 -8.49 -4.37 3.82
CA LEU A 76 -7.28 -4.61 3.03
C LEU A 76 -6.81 -6.06 3.07
N LYS A 77 -7.02 -6.75 4.19
CA LYS A 77 -6.53 -8.12 4.44
C LYS A 77 -6.90 -9.15 3.35
N PRO A 78 -8.14 -9.21 2.82
CA PRO A 78 -8.49 -10.16 1.77
C PRO A 78 -7.87 -9.81 0.40
N ILE A 79 -7.45 -8.56 0.19
CA ILE A 79 -6.94 -8.06 -1.10
C ILE A 79 -5.41 -8.17 -1.15
N VAL A 80 -4.70 -7.67 -0.14
CA VAL A 80 -3.23 -7.70 -0.03
C VAL A 80 -2.84 -8.14 1.38
N PRO A 81 -2.97 -9.42 1.72
CA PRO A 81 -2.68 -9.94 3.06
C PRO A 81 -1.24 -9.68 3.51
N GLU A 82 -0.29 -9.58 2.56
CA GLU A 82 1.11 -9.29 2.87
C GLU A 82 1.35 -7.87 3.41
N ALA A 83 0.38 -6.97 3.26
CA ALA A 83 0.41 -5.64 3.85
C ALA A 83 -0.09 -5.61 5.30
N ILE A 84 -0.61 -6.73 5.82
CA ILE A 84 -1.21 -6.78 7.14
C ILE A 84 -0.24 -7.39 8.15
N THR A 85 -0.18 -6.78 9.32
CA THR A 85 0.59 -7.26 10.48
C THR A 85 -0.30 -7.38 11.71
N GLY A 86 0.17 -8.10 12.72
CA GLY A 86 -0.57 -8.30 13.97
C GLY A 86 -1.65 -9.38 13.85
N ILE A 87 -2.46 -9.45 14.88
CA ILE A 87 -3.60 -10.38 14.98
C ILE A 87 -4.85 -9.61 15.36
N GLU A 88 -5.98 -10.05 14.88
CA GLU A 88 -7.28 -9.52 15.26
C GLU A 88 -7.81 -10.29 16.47
N GLY A 89 -7.70 -9.68 17.63
CA GLY A 89 -8.00 -10.33 18.89
C GLY A 89 -8.53 -9.36 19.95
N ASP A 90 -8.07 -9.52 21.17
CA ASP A 90 -8.50 -8.74 22.31
C ASP A 90 -7.85 -7.34 22.33
N LEU A 91 -8.66 -6.32 22.18
CA LEU A 91 -8.20 -4.92 22.19
C LEU A 91 -7.54 -4.51 23.51
N GLU A 92 -7.99 -5.05 24.65
CA GLU A 92 -7.41 -4.75 25.96
C GLU A 92 -5.99 -5.34 26.10
N LYS A 93 -5.71 -6.42 25.36
CA LYS A 93 -4.37 -6.99 25.26
C LYS A 93 -3.51 -6.36 24.17
N GLY A 94 -4.05 -5.41 23.40
CA GLY A 94 -3.36 -4.77 22.29
C GLY A 94 -3.24 -5.67 21.05
N GLU A 95 -4.09 -6.68 20.93
CA GLU A 95 -4.13 -7.60 19.78
C GLU A 95 -4.90 -6.92 18.63
N THR A 96 -4.17 -6.12 17.86
CA THR A 96 -4.72 -5.32 16.77
C THR A 96 -4.01 -5.61 15.46
N LEU A 97 -4.73 -5.44 14.35
CA LEU A 97 -4.14 -5.44 13.02
C LEU A 97 -3.47 -4.10 12.74
N GLY A 98 -2.39 -4.16 11.96
CA GLY A 98 -1.70 -2.99 11.42
C GLY A 98 -1.54 -3.09 9.91
N VAL A 99 -1.31 -1.95 9.26
CA VAL A 99 -1.05 -1.87 7.82
C VAL A 99 0.39 -1.43 7.58
N THR A 100 1.12 -2.23 6.82
CA THR A 100 2.46 -1.90 6.31
C THR A 100 2.32 -1.20 4.96
N TYR A 101 2.19 0.12 4.96
CA TYR A 101 1.97 0.93 3.76
C TYR A 101 3.07 0.80 2.71
N THR A 102 4.31 0.57 3.13
CA THR A 102 5.44 0.36 2.20
C THR A 102 5.28 -0.88 1.32
N THR A 103 4.52 -1.88 1.75
CA THR A 103 4.17 -3.06 0.95
C THR A 103 3.31 -2.69 -0.27
N LEU A 104 2.56 -1.59 -0.22
CA LEU A 104 1.72 -1.13 -1.32
C LEU A 104 2.53 -0.38 -2.41
N VAL A 105 3.75 0.07 -2.13
CA VAL A 105 4.57 0.79 -3.11
C VAL A 105 4.83 -0.04 -4.39
N PRO A 106 5.30 -1.30 -4.34
CA PRO A 106 5.47 -2.12 -5.54
C PRO A 106 4.13 -2.44 -6.23
N VAL A 107 3.02 -2.54 -5.49
CA VAL A 107 1.68 -2.73 -6.06
C VAL A 107 1.25 -1.50 -6.86
N LEU A 108 1.43 -0.30 -6.30
CA LEU A 108 1.17 0.96 -6.99
C LEU A 108 2.07 1.14 -8.22
N THR A 109 3.34 0.78 -8.11
CA THR A 109 4.29 0.83 -9.23
C THR A 109 3.80 -0.03 -10.39
N LYS A 110 3.38 -1.27 -10.12
CA LYS A 110 2.83 -2.18 -11.12
C LYS A 110 1.53 -1.66 -11.72
N ALA A 111 0.65 -1.12 -10.89
CA ALA A 111 -0.61 -0.53 -11.35
C ALA A 111 -0.40 0.64 -12.32
N ILE A 112 0.55 1.53 -12.03
CA ILE A 112 0.93 2.64 -12.92
C ILE A 112 1.50 2.12 -14.24
N GLN A 113 2.33 1.08 -14.21
CA GLN A 113 2.87 0.46 -15.43
C GLN A 113 1.76 -0.13 -16.31
N GLU A 114 0.79 -0.81 -15.72
CA GLU A 114 -0.37 -1.36 -16.43
C GLU A 114 -1.28 -0.25 -16.97
N GLN A 115 -1.52 0.79 -16.20
CA GLN A 115 -2.28 1.96 -16.63
C GLN A 115 -1.61 2.66 -17.81
N GLN A 116 -0.29 2.83 -17.78
CA GLN A 116 0.46 3.43 -18.89
C GLN A 116 0.33 2.59 -20.17
N ALA A 117 0.42 1.27 -20.06
CA ALA A 117 0.22 0.38 -21.21
C ALA A 117 -1.18 0.51 -21.83
N LEU A 118 -2.22 0.70 -21.01
CA LEU A 118 -3.59 0.96 -21.49
C LEU A 118 -3.68 2.32 -22.19
N ILE A 119 -3.08 3.36 -21.64
CA ILE A 119 -3.03 4.71 -22.26
C ILE A 119 -2.33 4.64 -23.63
N ASP A 120 -1.21 3.94 -23.72
CA ASP A 120 -0.48 3.79 -24.97
C ASP A 120 -1.30 3.04 -26.04
N ALA A 121 -2.04 2.00 -25.63
CA ALA A 121 -2.95 1.29 -26.50
C ALA A 121 -4.11 2.18 -26.99
N GLN A 122 -4.72 2.96 -26.10
CA GLN A 122 -5.77 3.91 -26.44
C GLN A 122 -5.27 5.00 -27.43
N ASN A 123 -4.07 5.52 -27.20
CA ASN A 123 -3.47 6.52 -28.09
C ASN A 123 -3.25 5.97 -29.51
N LYS A 124 -2.85 4.69 -29.65
CA LYS A 124 -2.75 4.05 -30.98
C LYS A 124 -4.10 3.97 -31.68
N VAL A 125 -5.16 3.62 -30.97
CA VAL A 125 -6.52 3.58 -31.53
C VAL A 125 -6.98 4.96 -31.95
N ILE A 126 -6.75 5.98 -31.12
CA ILE A 126 -7.09 7.37 -31.43
C ILE A 126 -6.37 7.85 -32.68
N GLN A 127 -5.08 7.58 -32.81
CA GLN A 127 -4.31 7.93 -34.00
C GLN A 127 -4.83 7.23 -35.26
N GLN A 128 -5.25 5.97 -35.16
CA GLN A 128 -5.84 5.25 -36.27
C GLN A 128 -7.18 5.86 -36.69
N LEU A 129 -8.06 6.13 -35.72
CA LEU A 129 -9.35 6.79 -35.98
C LEU A 129 -9.19 8.16 -36.64
N GLN A 130 -8.21 8.96 -36.21
CA GLN A 130 -7.91 10.25 -36.83
C GLN A 130 -7.50 10.12 -38.29
N LYS A 131 -6.67 9.10 -38.64
CA LYS A 131 -6.29 8.80 -40.03
C LYS A 131 -7.50 8.39 -40.86
N ASP A 132 -8.34 7.51 -40.33
CA ASP A 132 -9.54 7.03 -41.04
C ASP A 132 -10.53 8.17 -41.28
N MET A 133 -10.72 9.07 -40.30
CA MET A 133 -11.55 10.27 -40.47
C MET A 133 -11.02 11.22 -41.56
N LEU A 134 -9.69 11.39 -41.66
CA LEU A 134 -9.10 12.21 -42.73
C LEU A 134 -9.37 11.63 -44.12
N ILE A 135 -9.27 10.31 -44.27
CA ILE A 135 -9.56 9.61 -45.51
C ILE A 135 -11.04 9.79 -45.93
N LEU A 136 -11.96 9.69 -44.96
CA LEU A 136 -13.40 9.87 -45.21
C LEU A 136 -13.77 11.30 -45.63
N LYS A 137 -13.07 12.33 -45.13
CA LYS A 137 -13.30 13.74 -45.50
C LYS A 137 -12.78 14.09 -46.89
N GLN A 138 -11.93 13.28 -47.51
CA GLN A 138 -11.36 13.49 -48.83
C GLN A 138 -12.19 12.84 -49.96
N LYS A 139 -13.24 12.11 -49.59
CA LYS A 139 -14.23 11.53 -50.51
C LYS A 139 -15.46 12.42 -50.64
#